data_01d6c2cb4b6b0cf53ae84d77a5dbb532
#
_entry.id   01d6c2cb4b6b0cf53ae84d77a5dbb532
#
_cell.length_a   1.000
_cell.length_b   1.000
_cell.length_c   1.000
_cell.angle_alpha   90.00
_cell.angle_beta   90.00
_cell.angle_gamma   90.00
#
_symmetry.space_group_name_H-M   'P 1'
#
loop_
_entity.id
_entity.type
_entity.pdbx_description
1 polymer ?
#
loop_
_entity_poly.entity_id
_entity_poly.type
_entity_poly.pdbx_seq_one_letter_code
_entity_poly.pdbx_strand_id
1 'polypeptide(L)'
;MTSILERSFNFNGFNCYGIMRHMGDNCYRCGYVQVSKRLPINTASINCHGGITYANKEAPSPLEIDDKNKWYIGFDCAHAFDTTDFWTVSRVSNELRQIVGQILSGER
;
A
#
# COMPACT_ATOMS: atom_id res chain seq x y z
N MET A 1 -2.95 -2.28 -18.75
CA MET A 1 -2.06 -2.40 -17.58
C MET A 1 -2.19 -3.79 -16.97
N THR A 2 -1.09 -4.45 -16.69
CA THR A 2 -1.06 -5.72 -15.98
C THR A 2 -0.58 -5.49 -14.56
N SER A 3 -1.22 -6.14 -13.59
CA SER A 3 -0.85 -6.02 -12.19
C SER A 3 -0.70 -7.40 -11.57
N ILE A 4 0.35 -7.58 -10.80
CA ILE A 4 0.69 -8.86 -10.19
C ILE A 4 0.85 -8.65 -8.69
N LEU A 5 0.10 -9.43 -7.90
CA LEU A 5 0.30 -9.46 -6.45
C LEU A 5 1.58 -10.25 -6.16
N GLU A 6 2.60 -9.56 -5.67
CA GLU A 6 3.89 -10.18 -5.38
C GLU A 6 4.00 -10.65 -3.94
N ARG A 7 3.31 -9.99 -3.03
CA ARG A 7 3.38 -10.34 -1.61
C ARG A 7 2.11 -9.96 -0.89
N SER A 8 1.68 -10.83 0.01
CA SER A 8 0.56 -10.60 0.91
C SER A 8 0.98 -11.07 2.29
N PHE A 9 0.78 -10.24 3.30
CA PHE A 9 1.15 -10.60 4.67
C PHE A 9 0.29 -9.82 5.67
N ASN A 10 0.26 -10.32 6.90
CA ASN A 10 -0.40 -9.63 8.01
C ASN A 10 0.67 -9.11 8.96
N PHE A 11 0.57 -7.85 9.32
CA PHE A 11 1.49 -7.23 10.27
C PHE A 11 0.70 -6.51 11.35
N ASN A 12 0.84 -6.98 12.59
CA ASN A 12 0.15 -6.43 13.76
C ASN A 12 -1.37 -6.26 13.55
N GLY A 13 -1.99 -7.25 12.87
CA GLY A 13 -3.42 -7.27 12.63
C GLY A 13 -3.87 -6.62 11.34
N PHE A 14 -2.97 -6.04 10.55
CA PHE A 14 -3.30 -5.38 9.29
C PHE A 14 -2.83 -6.21 8.11
N ASN A 15 -3.72 -6.43 7.16
CA ASN A 15 -3.36 -7.08 5.90
C ASN A 15 -2.65 -6.10 4.98
N CYS A 16 -1.49 -6.51 4.48
CA CYS A 16 -0.63 -5.71 3.64
C CYS A 16 -0.39 -6.41 2.31
N TYR A 17 -0.28 -5.61 1.24
CA TYR A 17 -0.16 -6.15 -0.12
C TYR A 17 0.89 -5.37 -0.90
N GLY A 18 1.80 -6.10 -1.53
CA GLY A 18 2.76 -5.55 -2.47
C GLY A 18 2.39 -5.96 -3.89
N ILE A 19 2.26 -4.99 -4.77
CA ILE A 19 1.78 -5.22 -6.14
C ILE A 19 2.77 -4.60 -7.13
N MET A 20 3.13 -5.40 -8.15
CA MET A 20 3.89 -4.90 -9.30
C MET A 20 2.91 -4.50 -10.39
N ARG A 21 3.05 -3.29 -10.90
CA ARG A 21 2.27 -2.79 -12.03
C ARG A 21 3.14 -2.67 -13.27
N HIS A 22 2.62 -3.18 -14.37
CA HIS A 22 3.26 -3.10 -15.68
C HIS A 22 2.41 -2.20 -16.57
N MET A 23 3.01 -1.10 -17.05
CA MET A 23 2.35 -0.16 -17.95
C MET A 23 3.27 0.07 -19.16
N GLY A 24 3.02 -0.68 -20.24
CA GLY A 24 3.94 -0.68 -21.39
C GLY A 24 5.31 -1.18 -20.96
N ASP A 25 6.34 -0.40 -21.22
CA ASP A 25 7.72 -0.72 -20.84
C ASP A 25 8.06 -0.28 -19.40
N ASN A 26 7.12 0.38 -18.73
CA ASN A 26 7.33 0.87 -17.37
C ASN A 26 6.78 -0.12 -16.37
N CYS A 27 7.60 -0.40 -15.34
CA CYS A 27 7.20 -1.23 -14.21
C CYS A 27 7.44 -0.46 -12.93
N TYR A 28 6.48 -0.54 -12.00
CA TYR A 28 6.67 0.06 -10.69
C TYR A 28 5.89 -0.73 -9.64
N ARG A 29 6.36 -0.65 -8.40
CA ARG A 29 5.70 -1.31 -7.29
C ARG A 29 4.81 -0.36 -6.52
N CYS A 30 3.75 -0.91 -5.95
CA CYS A 30 2.84 -0.21 -5.06
C CYS A 30 2.66 -1.04 -3.79
N GLY A 31 2.37 -0.36 -2.70
CA GLY A 31 2.05 -1.02 -1.44
C GLY A 31 0.72 -0.54 -0.89
N TYR A 32 -0.04 -1.44 -0.31
CA TYR A 32 -1.37 -1.15 0.24
C TYR A 32 -1.56 -1.79 1.60
N VAL A 33 -2.26 -1.08 2.48
CA VAL A 33 -2.69 -1.58 3.79
C VAL A 33 -4.22 -1.55 3.82
N GLN A 34 -4.82 -2.69 4.18
CA GLN A 34 -6.25 -2.77 4.41
C GLN A 34 -6.55 -2.26 5.82
N VAL A 35 -7.49 -1.34 5.93
CA VAL A 35 -7.89 -0.75 7.21
C VAL A 35 -9.40 -0.83 7.39
N SER A 36 -9.87 -0.79 8.64
CA SER A 36 -11.30 -0.69 8.89
C SER A 36 -11.79 0.69 8.44
N LYS A 37 -12.92 0.74 7.75
CA LYS A 37 -13.48 2.02 7.32
C LYS A 37 -13.88 2.91 8.50
N ARG A 38 -14.00 2.34 9.70
CA ARG A 38 -14.34 3.07 10.93
C ARG A 38 -13.12 3.65 11.63
N LEU A 39 -11.93 3.28 11.18
CA LEU A 39 -10.70 3.77 11.78
C LEU A 39 -10.44 5.21 11.31
N PRO A 40 -10.38 6.19 12.23
CA PRO A 40 -10.17 7.58 11.85
C PRO A 40 -8.70 7.81 11.50
N ILE A 41 -8.34 7.58 10.25
CA ILE A 41 -6.97 7.77 9.77
C ILE A 41 -6.86 9.09 9.02
N ASN A 42 -5.93 9.93 9.45
CA ASN A 42 -5.53 11.10 8.69
C ASN A 42 -4.37 10.71 7.77
N THR A 43 -4.68 10.40 6.52
CA THR A 43 -3.68 9.96 5.56
C THR A 43 -2.59 11.01 5.31
N ALA A 44 -2.92 12.29 5.45
CA ALA A 44 -1.94 13.37 5.28
C ALA A 44 -0.85 13.37 6.34
N SER A 45 -1.10 12.76 7.51
CA SER A 45 -0.12 12.68 8.60
C SER A 45 0.77 11.45 8.52
N ILE A 46 0.50 10.53 7.59
CA ILE A 46 1.29 9.32 7.43
C ILE A 46 2.49 9.61 6.54
N ASN A 47 3.68 9.34 7.08
CA ASN A 47 4.93 9.49 6.34
C ASN A 47 5.27 8.19 5.63
N CYS A 48 5.37 8.24 4.33
CA CYS A 48 5.84 7.14 3.51
C CYS A 48 6.38 7.70 2.19
N HIS A 49 7.01 6.84 1.41
CA HIS A 49 7.59 7.24 0.14
C HIS A 49 6.54 7.89 -0.78
N GLY A 50 6.73 9.15 -1.11
CA GLY A 50 5.80 9.91 -1.94
C GLY A 50 4.47 10.27 -1.29
N GLY A 51 4.27 9.91 -0.03
CA GLY A 51 3.00 10.12 0.67
C GLY A 51 1.95 9.07 0.30
N ILE A 52 0.80 9.13 0.97
CA ILE A 52 -0.33 8.25 0.64
C ILE A 52 -0.99 8.79 -0.63
N THR A 53 -0.99 7.98 -1.68
CA THR A 53 -1.56 8.33 -2.99
C THR A 53 -2.85 7.58 -3.30
N TYR A 54 -3.19 6.59 -2.50
CA TYR A 54 -4.42 5.81 -2.65
C TYR A 54 -5.16 5.75 -1.32
N ALA A 55 -6.43 6.12 -1.32
CA ALA A 55 -7.29 5.98 -0.15
C ALA A 55 -8.72 5.75 -0.66
N ASN A 56 -9.17 4.50 -0.68
CA ASN A 56 -10.44 4.13 -1.31
C ASN A 56 -11.01 2.88 -0.67
N LYS A 57 -12.32 2.72 -0.82
CA LYS A 57 -13.04 1.51 -0.39
C LYS A 57 -12.82 0.33 -1.33
N GLU A 58 -12.40 0.57 -2.55
CA GLU A 58 -12.17 -0.49 -3.52
C GLU A 58 -10.79 -1.10 -3.34
N ALA A 59 -10.72 -2.43 -3.30
CA ALA A 59 -9.45 -3.11 -3.27
C ALA A 59 -8.69 -2.82 -4.57
N PRO A 60 -7.41 -2.47 -4.47
CA PRO A 60 -6.62 -2.22 -5.68
C PRO A 60 -6.45 -3.51 -6.49
N SER A 61 -6.56 -3.38 -7.82
CA SER A 61 -6.30 -4.50 -8.73
C SER A 61 -4.88 -5.04 -8.49
N PRO A 62 -4.63 -6.37 -8.50
CA PRO A 62 -5.55 -7.44 -8.87
C PRO A 62 -6.32 -8.08 -7.69
N LEU A 63 -6.38 -7.41 -6.56
CA LEU A 63 -7.10 -7.92 -5.40
C LEU A 63 -8.59 -7.97 -5.71
N GLU A 64 -9.23 -9.10 -5.39
CA GLU A 64 -10.66 -9.31 -5.57
C GLU A 64 -11.32 -9.47 -4.20
N ILE A 65 -11.25 -8.41 -3.41
CA ILE A 65 -11.81 -8.38 -2.06
C ILE A 65 -13.05 -7.48 -2.09
N ASP A 66 -14.18 -8.05 -1.72
CA ASP A 66 -15.44 -7.31 -1.63
C ASP A 66 -15.88 -7.28 -0.16
N ASP A 67 -15.32 -6.35 0.60
CA ASP A 67 -15.66 -6.15 2.00
C ASP A 67 -15.99 -4.67 2.22
N LYS A 68 -17.26 -4.37 2.39
CA LYS A 68 -17.75 -3.00 2.53
C LYS A 68 -17.30 -2.32 3.82
N ASN A 69 -16.75 -3.08 4.77
CA ASN A 69 -16.24 -2.53 6.04
C ASN A 69 -14.75 -2.22 5.97
N LYS A 70 -14.13 -2.39 4.82
CA LYS A 70 -12.70 -2.17 4.63
C LYS A 70 -12.43 -1.04 3.66
N TRP A 71 -11.34 -0.35 3.93
CA TRP A 71 -10.74 0.64 3.05
C TRP A 71 -9.29 0.24 2.80
N TYR A 72 -8.68 0.85 1.83
CA TYR A 72 -7.29 0.59 1.45
C TYR A 72 -6.57 1.92 1.34
N ILE A 73 -5.41 2.00 1.98
CA ILE A 73 -4.51 3.13 1.83
C ILE A 73 -3.20 2.62 1.24
N GLY A 74 -2.57 3.41 0.41
CA GLY A 74 -1.38 2.95 -0.26
C GLY A 74 -0.53 4.05 -0.83
N PHE A 75 0.63 3.62 -1.30
CA PHE A 75 1.63 4.47 -1.94
C PHE A 75 2.15 3.78 -3.19
N ASP A 76 2.79 4.56 -4.05
CA ASP A 76 3.42 4.01 -5.26
C ASP A 76 4.89 4.42 -5.34
N CYS A 77 5.65 3.65 -6.12
CA CYS A 77 7.07 3.88 -6.38
C CYS A 77 7.24 4.24 -7.87
N ALA A 78 6.46 5.22 -8.33
CA ALA A 78 6.46 5.70 -9.71
C ALA A 78 6.87 7.17 -9.82
N HIS A 79 7.63 7.67 -8.84
CA HIS A 79 8.12 9.04 -8.83
C HIS A 79 9.44 9.14 -9.60
N ALA A 80 9.88 10.37 -9.88
CA ALA A 80 11.16 10.59 -10.54
C ALA A 80 12.29 9.88 -9.78
N PHE A 81 13.14 9.18 -10.53
CA PHE A 81 14.26 8.39 -10.03
C PHE A 81 13.89 7.11 -9.30
N ASP A 82 12.63 6.77 -9.18
CA ASP A 82 12.23 5.46 -8.64
C ASP A 82 12.54 4.37 -9.65
N THR A 83 13.06 3.24 -9.14
CA THR A 83 13.34 2.05 -9.95
C THR A 83 12.88 0.81 -9.22
N THR A 84 12.58 -0.25 -9.96
CA THR A 84 12.24 -1.54 -9.37
C THR A 84 13.45 -2.21 -8.73
N ASP A 85 14.65 -1.87 -9.15
CA ASP A 85 15.90 -2.38 -8.54
C ASP A 85 16.09 -1.82 -7.13
N PHE A 86 15.75 -0.57 -6.91
CA PHE A 86 15.81 0.03 -5.58
C PHE A 86 14.58 -0.33 -4.75
N TRP A 87 13.38 -0.14 -5.32
CA TRP A 87 12.11 -0.44 -4.63
C TRP A 87 11.73 -1.91 -4.83
N THR A 88 12.47 -2.77 -4.14
CA THR A 88 12.24 -4.21 -4.11
C THR A 88 10.97 -4.55 -3.31
N VAL A 89 10.51 -5.78 -3.43
CA VAL A 89 9.39 -6.29 -2.62
C VAL A 89 9.67 -6.09 -1.13
N SER A 90 10.91 -6.31 -0.70
CA SER A 90 11.30 -6.16 0.71
C SER A 90 11.22 -4.71 1.17
N ARG A 91 11.65 -3.75 0.35
CA ARG A 91 11.57 -2.33 0.70
C ARG A 91 10.13 -1.85 0.77
N VAL A 92 9.29 -2.28 -0.19
CA VAL A 92 7.86 -1.98 -0.16
C VAL A 92 7.23 -2.57 1.11
N SER A 93 7.57 -3.81 1.46
CA SER A 93 7.05 -4.46 2.67
C SER A 93 7.45 -3.70 3.93
N ASN A 94 8.70 -3.24 4.01
CA ASN A 94 9.16 -2.46 5.17
C ASN A 94 8.42 -1.11 5.27
N GLU A 95 8.17 -0.46 4.14
CA GLU A 95 7.39 0.77 4.11
C GLU A 95 5.97 0.54 4.63
N LEU A 96 5.36 -0.58 4.24
CA LEU A 96 4.02 -0.96 4.72
C LEU A 96 4.02 -1.19 6.24
N ARG A 97 5.06 -1.82 6.78
CA ARG A 97 5.19 -2.00 8.23
C ARG A 97 5.29 -0.66 8.95
N GLN A 98 5.99 0.29 8.38
CA GLN A 98 6.09 1.64 8.95
C GLN A 98 4.74 2.36 8.92
N ILE A 99 3.98 2.21 7.86
CA ILE A 99 2.63 2.76 7.77
C ILE A 99 1.75 2.19 8.88
N VAL A 100 1.76 0.87 9.06
CA VAL A 100 1.00 0.20 10.13
C VAL A 100 1.43 0.72 11.51
N GLY A 101 2.72 0.87 11.73
CA GLY A 101 3.24 1.42 12.99
C GLY A 101 2.71 2.81 13.28
N GLN A 102 2.63 3.66 12.27
CA GLN A 102 2.07 5.01 12.40
C GLN A 102 0.57 4.99 12.68
N ILE A 103 -0.18 4.11 12.03
CA ILE A 103 -1.60 3.93 12.30
C ILE A 103 -1.82 3.54 13.75
N LEU A 104 -1.07 2.56 14.24
CA LEU A 104 -1.19 2.09 15.62
C LEU A 104 -0.83 3.18 16.63
N SER A 105 0.17 4.00 16.33
CA SER A 105 0.56 5.13 17.19
C SER A 105 -0.50 6.22 17.21
N GLY A 106 -1.21 6.42 16.09
CA GLY A 106 -2.26 7.43 15.98
C GLY A 106 -3.58 7.06 16.65
N GLU A 107 -3.77 5.80 17.01
CA GLU A 107 -5.01 5.31 17.63
C GLU A 107 -5.14 5.61 19.12
N ARG A 108 -4.18 6.28 19.71
CA ARG A 108 -4.18 6.54 21.15
C ARG A 108 -5.14 7.64 21.55
#